data_fe87acc158ea49564f2e943e9f036e14
#
_entry.id   fe87acc158ea49564f2e943e9f036e14
#
_cell.length_a   1.000
_cell.length_b   1.000
_cell.length_c   1.000
_cell.angle_alpha   90.00
_cell.angle_beta   90.00
_cell.angle_gamma   90.00
#
_symmetry.space_group_name_H-M   'P 1'
#
loop_
_entity.id
_entity.type
_entity.pdbx_description
1 polymer ?
#
loop_
_entity_poly.entity_id
_entity_poly.type
_entity_poly.pdbx_seq_one_letter_code
_entity_poly.pdbx_strand_id
1 'polypeptide(L)'
;MMNDESFLESFEKCTLPWKEWNHIAHVRMAYLSLKKYGELLGTEMRVKGIKQYNKFNSDKKMEIGYHETITRFWIKEIKLNLQNSVNFREFEKQNSDLMKFKYIFDFYDKKILFSDEARLNYQRI
;
A
#
# COMPACT_ATOMS: atom_id res chain seq x y z
N MET A 1 -8.53 2.28 18.25
CA MET A 1 -7.72 2.35 17.00
C MET A 1 -6.29 1.93 17.30
N MET A 2 -5.74 1.08 16.47
CA MET A 2 -4.34 0.63 16.63
C MET A 2 -3.38 1.78 16.43
N ASN A 3 -2.31 1.85 17.26
CA ASN A 3 -1.21 2.76 16.97
C ASN A 3 -0.40 2.19 15.79
N ASP A 4 0.54 2.97 15.29
CA ASP A 4 1.30 2.60 14.09
C ASP A 4 2.09 1.30 14.29
N GLU A 5 2.72 1.12 15.44
CA GLU A 5 3.51 -0.07 15.72
C GLU A 5 2.64 -1.33 15.73
N SER A 6 1.50 -1.28 16.43
CA SER A 6 0.57 -2.40 16.50
C SER A 6 -0.04 -2.72 15.14
N PHE A 7 -0.33 -1.68 14.36
CA PHE A 7 -0.88 -1.85 13.02
C PHE A 7 0.10 -2.59 12.11
N LEU A 8 1.35 -2.13 12.09
CA LEU A 8 2.38 -2.78 11.26
C LEU A 8 2.59 -4.23 11.69
N GLU A 9 2.66 -4.47 12.99
CA GLU A 9 2.83 -5.82 13.52
C GLU A 9 1.69 -6.74 13.11
N SER A 10 0.45 -6.26 13.22
CA SER A 10 -0.72 -7.08 12.85
C SER A 10 -0.72 -7.45 11.38
N PHE A 11 -0.25 -6.55 10.53
CA PHE A 11 -0.12 -6.85 9.11
C PHE A 11 0.98 -7.88 8.86
N GLU A 12 2.15 -7.67 9.46
CA GLU A 12 3.30 -8.57 9.28
C GLU A 12 3.00 -9.98 9.76
N LYS A 13 2.17 -10.11 10.79
CA LYS A 13 1.71 -11.40 11.32
C LYS A 13 0.46 -11.93 10.62
N CYS A 14 -0.05 -11.20 9.63
CA CYS A 14 -1.28 -11.54 8.91
C CYS A 14 -2.52 -11.64 9.82
N THR A 15 -2.52 -10.91 10.94
CA THR A 15 -3.64 -10.90 11.89
C THR A 15 -4.56 -9.69 11.72
N LEU A 16 -4.18 -8.72 10.89
CA LEU A 16 -5.07 -7.60 10.60
C LEU A 16 -6.34 -8.12 9.95
N PRO A 17 -7.54 -7.77 10.48
CA PRO A 17 -8.79 -8.24 9.87
C PRO A 17 -8.88 -7.77 8.42
N TRP A 18 -9.22 -8.69 7.50
CA TRP A 18 -9.29 -8.37 6.07
C TRP A 18 -10.28 -7.26 5.76
N LYS A 19 -11.32 -7.07 6.60
CA LYS A 19 -12.30 -6.00 6.44
C LYS A 19 -11.69 -4.61 6.65
N GLU A 20 -10.58 -4.53 7.38
CA GLU A 20 -9.88 -3.28 7.63
C GLU A 20 -8.81 -3.01 6.58
N TRP A 21 -8.63 -3.93 5.63
CA TRP A 21 -7.64 -3.85 4.58
C TRP A 21 -8.16 -3.02 3.40
N ASN A 22 -8.32 -1.71 3.65
CA ASN A 22 -8.81 -0.74 2.66
C ASN A 22 -7.65 0.09 2.11
N HIS A 23 -7.95 1.05 1.25
CA HIS A 23 -6.92 1.87 0.62
C HIS A 23 -6.05 2.62 1.65
N ILE A 24 -6.67 3.24 2.65
CA ILE A 24 -5.91 3.96 3.66
C ILE A 24 -4.99 3.01 4.43
N ALA A 25 -5.46 1.80 4.71
CA ALA A 25 -4.63 0.77 5.34
C ALA A 25 -3.42 0.40 4.47
N HIS A 26 -3.62 0.30 3.15
CA HIS A 26 -2.52 0.07 2.20
C HIS A 26 -1.49 1.19 2.25
N VAL A 27 -1.95 2.45 2.24
CA VAL A 27 -1.07 3.61 2.32
C VAL A 27 -0.31 3.63 3.65
N ARG A 28 -1.02 3.40 4.73
CA ARG A 28 -0.43 3.36 6.07
C ARG A 28 0.66 2.30 6.16
N MET A 29 0.38 1.13 5.61
CA MET A 29 1.32 0.02 5.62
C MET A 29 2.59 0.36 4.85
N ALA A 30 2.44 0.93 3.65
CA ALA A 30 3.60 1.34 2.86
C ALA A 30 4.42 2.40 3.59
N TYR A 31 3.75 3.40 4.15
CA TYR A 31 4.41 4.44 4.93
C TYR A 31 5.21 3.85 6.09
N LEU A 32 4.60 2.98 6.88
CA LEU A 32 5.24 2.40 8.05
C LEU A 32 6.42 1.50 7.68
N SER A 33 6.27 0.71 6.61
CA SER A 33 7.35 -0.16 6.13
C SER A 33 8.55 0.66 5.66
N LEU A 34 8.28 1.73 4.91
CA LEU A 34 9.35 2.61 4.43
C LEU A 34 10.06 3.33 5.57
N LYS A 35 9.31 3.79 6.57
CA LYS A 35 9.89 4.45 7.74
C LYS A 35 10.74 3.50 8.59
N LYS A 36 10.24 2.29 8.80
CA LYS A 36 10.91 1.32 9.67
C LYS A 36 12.14 0.68 9.00
N TYR A 37 12.01 0.31 7.73
CA TYR A 37 13.04 -0.49 7.04
C TYR A 37 13.86 0.28 6.03
N GLY A 38 13.51 1.54 5.74
CA GLY A 38 14.18 2.34 4.70
C GLY A 38 13.60 2.07 3.32
N GLU A 39 14.05 2.84 2.32
CA GLU A 39 13.44 2.80 1.00
C GLU A 39 13.58 1.45 0.29
N LEU A 40 14.76 0.85 0.30
CA LEU A 40 14.98 -0.41 -0.41
C LEU A 40 14.31 -1.57 0.31
N LEU A 41 14.68 -1.80 1.57
CA LEU A 41 14.13 -2.90 2.34
C LEU A 41 12.63 -2.71 2.61
N GLY A 42 12.21 -1.48 2.87
CA GLY A 42 10.80 -1.17 3.09
C GLY A 42 9.94 -1.51 1.89
N THR A 43 10.44 -1.22 0.68
CA THR A 43 9.73 -1.58 -0.54
C THR A 43 9.60 -3.09 -0.68
N GLU A 44 10.68 -3.84 -0.44
CA GLU A 44 10.66 -5.29 -0.50
C GLU A 44 9.72 -5.89 0.54
N MET A 45 9.78 -5.40 1.77
CA MET A 45 8.92 -5.86 2.86
C MET A 45 7.45 -5.58 2.55
N ARG A 46 7.18 -4.44 1.92
CA ARG A 46 5.82 -4.08 1.53
C ARG A 46 5.28 -5.04 0.47
N VAL A 47 6.04 -5.28 -0.59
CA VAL A 47 5.63 -6.17 -1.68
C VAL A 47 5.42 -7.59 -1.16
N LYS A 48 6.40 -8.13 -0.43
CA LYS A 48 6.30 -9.47 0.16
C LYS A 48 5.13 -9.57 1.12
N GLY A 49 4.95 -8.54 1.94
CA GLY A 49 3.90 -8.51 2.95
C GLY A 49 2.51 -8.56 2.34
N ILE A 50 2.28 -7.79 1.26
CA ILE A 50 0.98 -7.82 0.58
C ILE A 50 0.71 -9.22 0.03
N LYS A 51 1.68 -9.81 -0.64
CA LYS A 51 1.52 -11.14 -1.23
C LYS A 51 1.22 -12.18 -0.16
N GLN A 52 1.94 -12.13 0.95
CA GLN A 52 1.73 -13.04 2.07
C GLN A 52 0.36 -12.83 2.72
N TYR A 53 -0.01 -11.58 2.96
CA TYR A 53 -1.29 -11.24 3.56
C TYR A 53 -2.45 -11.71 2.67
N ASN A 54 -2.35 -11.45 1.36
CA ASN A 54 -3.38 -11.87 0.40
C ASN A 54 -3.47 -13.40 0.35
N LYS A 55 -2.35 -14.09 0.36
CA LYS A 55 -2.33 -15.54 0.36
C LYS A 55 -2.98 -16.11 1.61
N PHE A 56 -2.66 -15.55 2.77
CA PHE A 56 -3.22 -15.97 4.06
C PHE A 56 -4.74 -15.77 4.11
N ASN A 57 -5.23 -14.72 3.45
CA ASN A 57 -6.65 -14.38 3.43
C ASN A 57 -7.33 -14.73 2.11
N SER A 58 -6.75 -15.67 1.34
CA SER A 58 -7.26 -16.02 0.01
C SER A 58 -8.65 -16.64 0.02
N ASP A 59 -9.08 -17.19 1.15
CA ASP A 59 -10.44 -17.73 1.33
C ASP A 59 -11.48 -16.62 1.58
N LYS A 60 -11.02 -15.39 1.77
CA LYS A 60 -11.90 -14.24 1.94
C LYS A 60 -12.19 -13.62 0.57
N LYS A 61 -13.34 -12.96 0.45
CA LYS A 61 -13.68 -12.27 -0.80
C LYS A 61 -12.90 -10.96 -0.86
N MET A 62 -11.77 -11.00 -1.54
CA MET A 62 -10.96 -9.83 -1.81
C MET A 62 -11.15 -9.47 -3.28
N GLU A 63 -11.55 -8.23 -3.54
CA GLU A 63 -11.89 -7.79 -4.90
C GLU A 63 -10.70 -7.87 -5.84
N ILE A 64 -9.51 -7.52 -5.34
CA ILE A 64 -8.32 -7.48 -6.17
C ILE A 64 -7.19 -8.20 -5.43
N GLY A 65 -6.58 -9.18 -6.08
CA GLY A 65 -5.36 -9.80 -5.59
C GLY A 65 -4.19 -8.84 -5.73
N TYR A 66 -2.97 -9.34 -5.60
CA TYR A 66 -1.79 -8.49 -5.74
C TYR A 66 -1.73 -7.87 -7.13
N HIS A 67 -1.42 -6.58 -7.17
CA HIS A 67 -1.34 -5.82 -8.42
C HIS A 67 -0.02 -5.03 -8.43
N GLU A 68 0.87 -5.41 -9.31
CA GLU A 68 2.22 -4.84 -9.34
C GLU A 68 2.22 -3.33 -9.61
N THR A 69 1.52 -2.89 -10.62
CA THR A 69 1.52 -1.46 -10.98
C THR A 69 0.91 -0.59 -9.88
N ILE A 70 -0.24 -1.00 -9.34
CA ILE A 70 -0.90 -0.26 -8.26
C ILE A 70 0.02 -0.18 -7.03
N THR A 71 0.61 -1.32 -6.66
CA THR A 71 1.51 -1.37 -5.50
C THR A 71 2.71 -0.46 -5.69
N ARG A 72 3.39 -0.55 -6.84
CA ARG A 72 4.59 0.25 -7.11
C ARG A 72 4.28 1.74 -7.20
N PHE A 73 3.12 2.09 -7.80
CA PHE A 73 2.69 3.47 -7.88
C PHE A 73 2.57 4.11 -6.49
N TRP A 74 1.85 3.45 -5.59
CA TRP A 74 1.65 4.01 -4.25
C TRP A 74 2.93 4.08 -3.44
N ILE A 75 3.80 3.08 -3.55
CA ILE A 75 5.10 3.11 -2.88
C ILE A 75 5.89 4.33 -3.35
N LYS A 76 5.91 4.59 -4.66
CA LYS A 76 6.63 5.73 -5.23
C LYS A 76 6.09 7.06 -4.72
N GLU A 77 4.76 7.22 -4.74
CA GLU A 77 4.13 8.46 -4.29
C GLU A 77 4.38 8.72 -2.80
N ILE A 78 4.33 7.67 -2.00
CA ILE A 78 4.58 7.78 -0.57
C ILE A 78 6.03 8.15 -0.31
N LYS A 79 6.99 7.54 -1.04
CA LYS A 79 8.42 7.87 -0.92
C LYS A 79 8.68 9.35 -1.16
N LEU A 80 8.01 9.93 -2.15
CA LEU A 80 8.21 11.35 -2.50
C LEU A 80 7.83 12.30 -1.37
N ASN A 81 6.96 11.85 -0.47
CA ASN A 81 6.42 12.69 0.60
C ASN A 81 6.81 12.22 2.00
N LEU A 82 7.69 11.23 2.09
CA LEU A 82 7.99 10.54 3.34
C LEU A 82 8.66 11.41 4.40
N GLN A 83 9.53 12.33 3.96
CA GLN A 83 10.40 13.10 4.85
C GLN A 83 9.68 14.15 5.69
N ASN A 84 8.44 14.49 5.35
CA ASN A 84 7.75 15.62 5.95
C ASN A 84 6.91 15.26 7.18
N SER A 85 6.99 14.02 7.63
CA SER A 85 6.15 13.54 8.73
C SER A 85 6.91 12.63 9.67
N VAL A 86 6.48 12.59 10.93
CA VAL A 86 7.09 11.73 11.95
C VAL A 86 6.22 10.50 12.26
N ASN A 87 4.93 10.54 11.91
CA ASN A 87 4.01 9.41 12.09
C ASN A 87 2.95 9.44 10.99
N PHE A 88 2.16 8.37 10.91
CA PHE A 88 1.18 8.26 9.84
C PHE A 88 0.06 9.31 9.95
N ARG A 89 -0.36 9.64 11.14
CA ARG A 89 -1.40 10.66 11.34
C ARG A 89 -1.00 11.99 10.71
N GLU A 90 0.26 12.37 10.90
CA GLU A 90 0.80 13.58 10.33
C GLU A 90 0.90 13.47 8.81
N PHE A 91 1.39 12.33 8.32
CA PHE A 91 1.47 12.05 6.89
C PHE A 91 0.09 12.13 6.23
N GLU A 92 -0.90 11.55 6.86
CA GLU A 92 -2.29 11.54 6.36
C GLU A 92 -2.84 12.95 6.21
N LYS A 93 -2.60 13.81 7.19
CA LYS A 93 -3.04 15.20 7.15
C LYS A 93 -2.35 16.00 6.05
N GLN A 94 -1.06 15.76 5.86
CA GLN A 94 -0.28 16.48 4.86
C GLN A 94 -0.56 16.01 3.44
N ASN A 95 -1.06 14.79 3.27
CA ASN A 95 -1.23 14.15 1.96
C ASN A 95 -2.63 13.60 1.79
N SER A 96 -3.65 14.43 2.04
CA SER A 96 -5.04 13.99 1.96
C SER A 96 -5.42 13.39 0.61
N ASP A 97 -4.81 13.86 -0.48
CA ASP A 97 -5.09 13.34 -1.82
C ASP A 97 -4.66 11.88 -1.97
N LEU A 98 -3.56 11.51 -1.30
CA LEU A 98 -3.06 10.14 -1.35
C LEU A 98 -3.97 9.16 -0.61
N MET A 99 -4.85 9.67 0.24
CA MET A 99 -5.80 8.85 0.99
C MET A 99 -6.99 8.41 0.14
N LYS A 100 -7.07 8.89 -1.10
CA LYS A 100 -8.14 8.56 -2.04
C LYS A 100 -7.59 7.71 -3.18
N PHE A 101 -8.11 6.52 -3.35
CA PHE A 101 -7.63 5.63 -4.42
C PHE A 101 -7.76 6.28 -5.80
N LYS A 102 -8.77 7.09 -6.03
CA LYS A 102 -9.00 7.75 -7.32
C LYS A 102 -7.85 8.64 -7.79
N TYR A 103 -6.96 9.04 -6.87
CA TYR A 103 -5.77 9.81 -7.20
C TYR A 103 -4.96 9.14 -8.32
N ILE A 104 -4.91 7.81 -8.32
CA ILE A 104 -4.14 7.05 -9.31
C ILE A 104 -4.67 7.26 -10.74
N PHE A 105 -5.96 7.58 -10.89
CA PHE A 105 -6.56 7.75 -12.22
C PHE A 105 -6.17 9.06 -12.90
N ASP A 106 -5.48 9.95 -12.20
CA ASP A 106 -4.88 11.13 -12.83
C ASP A 106 -3.61 10.74 -13.59
N PHE A 107 -3.08 9.53 -13.36
CA PHE A 107 -1.83 9.05 -13.94
C PHE A 107 -2.04 7.89 -14.90
N TYR A 108 -3.08 7.10 -14.73
CA TYR A 108 -3.35 5.91 -15.55
C TYR A 108 -4.78 5.89 -16.05
N ASP A 109 -4.95 5.53 -17.31
CA ASP A 109 -6.26 5.18 -17.85
C ASP A 109 -6.72 3.89 -17.17
N LYS A 110 -8.01 3.80 -16.82
CA LYS A 110 -8.56 2.63 -16.12
C LYS A 110 -8.37 1.32 -16.87
N LYS A 111 -8.53 1.35 -18.18
CA LYS A 111 -8.37 0.14 -19.01
C LYS A 111 -6.94 -0.37 -18.95
N ILE A 112 -5.98 0.54 -18.98
CA ILE A 112 -4.56 0.17 -18.90
C ILE A 112 -4.25 -0.33 -17.50
N LEU A 113 -4.70 0.40 -16.47
CA LEU A 113 -4.40 0.06 -15.09
C LEU A 113 -4.94 -1.31 -14.69
N PHE A 114 -6.15 -1.64 -15.13
CA PHE A 114 -6.78 -2.92 -14.77
C PHE A 114 -6.56 -4.02 -15.80
N SER A 115 -5.60 -3.83 -16.71
CA SER A 115 -5.20 -4.89 -17.64
C SER A 115 -4.37 -5.95 -16.91
N ASP A 116 -4.33 -7.16 -17.49
CA ASP A 116 -3.50 -8.24 -16.95
C ASP A 116 -2.03 -7.86 -17.00
N GLU A 117 -1.61 -7.15 -18.04
CA GLU A 117 -0.22 -6.71 -18.15
C GLU A 117 0.18 -5.77 -17.02
N ALA A 118 -0.65 -4.78 -16.70
CA ALA A 118 -0.35 -3.86 -15.60
C ALA A 118 -0.37 -4.57 -14.24
N ARG A 119 -1.23 -5.57 -14.09
CA ARG A 119 -1.30 -6.34 -12.85
C ARG A 119 -0.03 -7.15 -12.62
N LEU A 120 0.56 -7.66 -13.67
CA LEU A 120 1.74 -8.54 -13.59
C LEU A 120 3.06 -7.78 -13.71
N ASN A 121 3.09 -6.69 -14.46
CA ASN A 121 4.30 -5.95 -14.77
C ASN A 121 4.10 -4.45 -14.53
N TYR A 122 5.02 -3.83 -13.82
CA TYR A 122 4.93 -2.41 -13.52
C TYR A 122 4.90 -1.56 -14.79
N GLN A 123 3.81 -0.80 -14.96
CA GLN A 123 3.65 0.14 -16.08
C GLN A 123 4.01 1.53 -15.57
N ARG A 124 5.13 2.05 -16.00
CA ARG A 124 5.55 3.40 -15.62
C ARG A 124 4.70 4.46 -16.32
N ILE A 125 4.55 5.56 -15.62
CA ILE A 125 3.81 6.70 -16.15
C ILE A 125 4.60 7.31 -17.30
#